data_491bf811eb8b4cce8f89df06fb4b3c9d
#
_entry.id   491bf811eb8b4cce8f89df06fb4b3c9d
#
_cell.length_a   1.000
_cell.length_b   1.000
_cell.length_c   1.000
_cell.angle_alpha   90.00
_cell.angle_beta   90.00
_cell.angle_gamma   90.00
#
_symmetry.space_group_name_H-M   'P 1'
#
loop_
_entity.id
_entity.type
_entity.pdbx_description
1 polymer ?
#
loop_
_entity_poly.entity_id
_entity_poly.type
_entity_poly.pdbx_seq_one_letter_code
_entity_poly.pdbx_strand_id
1 'polypeptide(L)'
;MVRIHRTLVIAMVLGAGATAFAQPAKKVAPSDDLSLLPVDAEVVGGLDFQQLQTSALWKTFVAPMLSKGDVQKQMTEFKTTCGVDPMKVVTKIAFGLKGIGNANPDGVIVAHGVPKAKLVACFDKMTKNKSMGNDITRDGDVLIVKQPGNSTVAFAFVDDSTALIVVGTQATTAGIKAVAKGTSALKTSAAFVDLHKKTNTNDTLWMIMNGNSKAFDQLGAMGIKPKAVYGSLNITKDLSLDLRVRFNSADEAKNLTTMMQTQMKAATAMFDKIAVSADGADMKVAIMLTDAKLKGLMKQFGGALGKP
;
A
#
# COMPACT_ATOMS: atom_id res chain seq x y z
N MET A 1 -0.22 26.29 12.14
CA MET A 1 1.08 25.63 11.87
C MET A 1 1.19 24.23 12.49
N VAL A 2 0.20 23.34 12.35
CA VAL A 2 0.22 22.01 13.03
C VAL A 2 -0.50 20.95 12.18
N ARG A 3 -0.14 20.77 10.92
CA ARG A 3 -0.77 19.71 10.09
C ARG A 3 0.21 18.76 9.37
N ILE A 4 1.52 18.91 9.57
CA ILE A 4 2.54 18.22 8.74
C ILE A 4 3.01 16.87 9.34
N HIS A 5 2.76 16.59 10.63
CA HIS A 5 3.32 15.39 11.29
C HIS A 5 2.55 14.08 11.09
N ARG A 6 1.34 14.11 10.51
CA ARG A 6 0.52 12.89 10.32
C ARG A 6 1.00 11.97 9.18
N THR A 7 1.82 12.47 8.29
CA THR A 7 2.21 11.76 7.05
C THR A 7 3.50 10.93 7.20
N LEU A 8 4.21 11.05 8.31
CA LEU A 8 5.58 10.58 8.43
C LEU A 8 5.74 9.06 8.43
N VAL A 9 4.85 8.33 9.07
CA VAL A 9 5.00 6.86 9.15
C VAL A 9 4.59 6.18 7.86
N ILE A 10 3.58 6.70 7.18
CA ILE A 10 3.17 6.21 5.86
C ILE A 10 4.17 6.68 4.79
N ALA A 11 4.73 7.89 4.93
CA ALA A 11 5.76 8.41 4.03
C ALA A 11 7.10 7.68 4.15
N MET A 12 7.46 7.12 5.33
CA MET A 12 8.65 6.26 5.47
C MET A 12 8.58 5.00 4.60
N VAL A 13 7.40 4.60 4.19
CA VAL A 13 7.20 3.43 3.33
C VAL A 13 7.16 3.80 1.84
N LEU A 14 6.89 5.07 1.49
CA LEU A 14 6.58 5.49 0.11
C LEU A 14 7.54 6.48 -0.56
N GLY A 15 8.61 6.95 0.08
CA GLY A 15 9.40 8.04 -0.50
C GLY A 15 10.91 7.78 -0.70
N ALA A 16 11.42 7.95 -1.69
CA ALA A 16 12.16 8.21 -2.97
C ALA A 16 13.70 8.18 -2.89
N GLY A 17 14.37 7.89 -3.80
CA GLY A 17 14.91 8.05 -5.09
C GLY A 17 16.41 8.16 -5.24
N ALA A 18 16.88 7.53 -6.31
CA ALA A 18 18.03 7.74 -7.18
C ALA A 18 19.41 7.19 -6.82
N THR A 19 19.80 6.24 -7.66
CA THR A 19 21.11 5.79 -8.18
C THR A 19 22.20 5.33 -7.23
N ALA A 20 22.41 4.01 -7.17
CA ALA A 20 23.69 3.33 -7.16
C ALA A 20 23.50 1.81 -7.29
N PHE A 21 24.41 1.15 -7.95
CA PHE A 21 24.47 -0.24 -8.38
C PHE A 21 23.92 -1.25 -7.35
N ALA A 22 22.91 -2.02 -7.78
CA ALA A 22 22.30 -3.07 -6.99
C ALA A 22 23.23 -4.29 -6.94
N GLN A 23 23.65 -4.67 -5.74
CA GLN A 23 23.99 -6.07 -5.48
C GLN A 23 22.69 -6.90 -5.62
N PRO A 24 22.73 -8.07 -6.28
CA PRO A 24 21.56 -8.92 -6.36
C PRO A 24 21.13 -9.32 -4.95
N ALA A 25 19.98 -8.81 -4.52
CA ALA A 25 19.36 -9.20 -3.28
C ALA A 25 19.15 -10.72 -3.31
N LYS A 26 19.65 -11.45 -2.31
CA LYS A 26 19.27 -12.85 -2.07
C LYS A 26 17.75 -12.91 -2.18
N LYS A 27 17.23 -13.78 -3.07
CA LYS A 27 15.78 -14.07 -3.11
C LYS A 27 15.38 -14.57 -1.73
N VAL A 28 14.82 -13.69 -0.92
CA VAL A 28 14.13 -14.08 0.31
C VAL A 28 12.89 -14.84 -0.17
N ALA A 29 12.73 -16.07 0.32
CA ALA A 29 11.48 -16.80 0.13
C ALA A 29 10.36 -15.87 0.64
N PRO A 30 9.28 -15.68 -0.12
CA PRO A 30 8.20 -14.80 0.34
C PRO A 30 7.72 -15.36 1.68
N SER A 31 7.89 -14.59 2.76
CA SER A 31 7.14 -14.84 3.98
C SER A 31 5.68 -14.86 3.54
N ASP A 32 4.90 -15.80 4.07
CA ASP A 32 3.47 -15.86 3.79
C ASP A 32 2.81 -14.65 4.45
N ASP A 33 2.85 -13.50 3.74
CA ASP A 33 2.33 -12.23 4.24
C ASP A 33 0.88 -12.34 4.71
N LEU A 34 0.11 -13.24 4.08
CA LEU A 34 -1.27 -13.53 4.49
C LEU A 34 -1.35 -14.14 5.89
N SER A 35 -0.27 -14.70 6.40
CA SER A 35 -0.20 -15.17 7.78
C SER A 35 0.03 -14.06 8.79
N LEU A 36 0.47 -12.89 8.34
CA LEU A 36 0.75 -11.72 9.17
C LEU A 36 -0.35 -10.66 9.09
N LEU A 37 -1.17 -10.66 8.03
CA LEU A 37 -2.22 -9.68 7.86
C LEU A 37 -3.48 -10.06 8.64
N PRO A 38 -4.20 -9.05 9.23
CA PRO A 38 -5.36 -9.33 10.09
C PRO A 38 -6.57 -9.84 9.30
N VAL A 39 -7.26 -10.85 9.85
CA VAL A 39 -8.44 -11.48 9.21
C VAL A 39 -9.62 -10.52 9.05
N ASP A 40 -9.69 -9.47 9.86
CA ASP A 40 -10.76 -8.47 9.87
C ASP A 40 -10.37 -7.18 9.12
N ALA A 41 -9.31 -7.23 8.31
CA ALA A 41 -8.94 -6.11 7.45
C ALA A 41 -10.06 -5.78 6.45
N GLU A 42 -10.37 -4.49 6.33
CA GLU A 42 -11.29 -3.97 5.32
C GLU A 42 -10.64 -3.85 3.95
N VAL A 43 -9.35 -3.49 3.94
CA VAL A 43 -8.54 -3.39 2.74
C VAL A 43 -7.22 -4.12 2.96
N VAL A 44 -6.88 -4.94 1.99
CA VAL A 44 -5.62 -5.69 1.94
C VAL A 44 -4.96 -5.43 0.60
N GLY A 45 -3.65 -5.28 0.59
CA GLY A 45 -2.92 -5.07 -0.64
C GLY A 45 -1.46 -5.44 -0.55
N GLY A 46 -0.83 -5.44 -1.70
CA GLY A 46 0.62 -5.62 -1.83
C GLY A 46 1.17 -4.72 -2.93
N LEU A 47 2.38 -4.24 -2.70
CA LEU A 47 3.12 -3.36 -3.59
C LEU A 47 4.50 -3.97 -3.84
N ASP A 48 4.83 -4.23 -5.10
CA ASP A 48 6.21 -4.47 -5.52
C ASP A 48 6.90 -3.11 -5.72
N PHE A 49 7.60 -2.69 -4.67
CA PHE A 49 8.19 -1.37 -4.61
C PHE A 49 9.38 -1.22 -5.57
N GLN A 50 10.14 -2.29 -5.78
CA GLN A 50 11.23 -2.27 -6.75
C GLN A 50 10.70 -2.13 -8.17
N GLN A 51 9.65 -2.87 -8.52
CA GLN A 51 8.99 -2.77 -9.82
C GLN A 51 8.44 -1.36 -10.04
N LEU A 52 7.74 -0.79 -9.03
CA LEU A 52 7.22 0.58 -9.10
C LEU A 52 8.34 1.59 -9.40
N GLN A 53 9.48 1.49 -8.72
CA GLN A 53 10.61 2.42 -8.91
C GLN A 53 11.22 2.37 -10.32
N THR A 54 11.10 1.26 -11.02
CA THR A 54 11.57 1.16 -12.41
C THR A 54 10.66 1.86 -13.40
N SER A 55 9.41 2.11 -13.03
CA SER A 55 8.38 2.67 -13.91
C SER A 55 8.66 4.11 -14.35
N ALA A 56 8.15 4.47 -15.54
CA ALA A 56 8.20 5.84 -16.03
C ALA A 56 7.39 6.79 -15.14
N LEU A 57 6.25 6.34 -14.62
CA LEU A 57 5.40 7.10 -13.70
C LEU A 57 6.18 7.48 -12.44
N TRP A 58 6.87 6.55 -11.81
CA TRP A 58 7.72 6.82 -10.67
C TRP A 58 8.78 7.87 -10.97
N LYS A 59 9.58 7.64 -12.02
CA LYS A 59 10.69 8.51 -12.39
C LYS A 59 10.24 9.93 -12.73
N THR A 60 9.09 10.06 -13.37
CA THR A 60 8.61 11.37 -13.86
C THR A 60 7.86 12.16 -12.77
N PHE A 61 7.13 11.49 -11.89
CA PHE A 61 6.20 12.18 -10.97
C PHE A 61 6.55 11.96 -9.51
N VAL A 62 6.78 10.72 -9.09
CA VAL A 62 6.95 10.41 -7.66
C VAL A 62 8.33 10.80 -7.17
N ALA A 63 9.38 10.39 -7.85
CA ALA A 63 10.76 10.67 -7.44
C ALA A 63 11.07 12.17 -7.32
N PRO A 64 10.64 13.06 -8.26
CA PRO A 64 10.83 14.49 -8.11
C PRO A 64 10.07 15.12 -6.93
N MET A 65 8.90 14.61 -6.60
CA MET A 65 8.13 15.09 -5.43
C MET A 65 8.85 14.75 -4.13
N LEU A 66 9.40 13.54 -4.05
CA LEU A 66 10.08 13.05 -2.86
C LEU A 66 11.49 13.66 -2.69
N SER A 67 12.08 14.20 -3.75
CA SER A 67 13.36 14.90 -3.73
C SER A 67 13.27 16.38 -3.31
N LYS A 68 12.10 16.82 -2.81
CA LYS A 68 11.87 18.21 -2.43
C LYS A 68 11.27 18.33 -1.03
N GLY A 69 11.50 19.48 -0.39
CA GLY A 69 10.84 19.88 0.84
C GLY A 69 11.19 19.05 2.07
N ASP A 70 10.24 18.95 2.98
CA ASP A 70 10.43 18.32 4.29
C ASP A 70 10.61 16.79 4.18
N VAL A 71 10.02 16.17 3.17
CA VAL A 71 10.18 14.73 2.92
C VAL A 71 11.65 14.40 2.63
N GLN A 72 12.28 15.18 1.75
CA GLN A 72 13.71 15.00 1.43
C GLN A 72 14.60 15.17 2.68
N LYS A 73 14.32 16.20 3.50
CA LYS A 73 15.08 16.44 4.73
C LYS A 73 14.99 15.25 5.67
N GLN A 74 13.77 14.76 5.93
CA GLN A 74 13.51 13.62 6.80
C GLN A 74 14.17 12.33 6.29
N MET A 75 14.10 12.08 4.98
CA MET A 75 14.76 10.95 4.35
C MET A 75 16.29 11.04 4.47
N THR A 76 16.85 12.22 4.27
CA THR A 76 18.28 12.47 4.41
C THR A 76 18.73 12.29 5.86
N GLU A 77 17.98 12.83 6.81
CA GLU A 77 18.24 12.67 8.23
C GLU A 77 18.17 11.20 8.67
N PHE A 78 17.14 10.48 8.25
CA PHE A 78 17.01 9.04 8.50
C PHE A 78 18.21 8.28 7.92
N LYS A 79 18.55 8.52 6.66
CA LYS A 79 19.69 7.89 6.00
C LYS A 79 21.00 8.18 6.71
N THR A 80 21.24 9.43 7.13
CA THR A 80 22.45 9.83 7.84
C THR A 80 22.51 9.18 9.22
N THR A 81 21.42 9.16 9.95
CA THR A 81 21.34 8.60 11.31
C THR A 81 21.41 7.08 11.32
N CYS A 82 20.66 6.43 10.41
CA CYS A 82 20.49 4.97 10.38
C CYS A 82 21.46 4.25 9.44
N GLY A 83 22.11 4.96 8.52
CA GLY A 83 22.95 4.33 7.48
C GLY A 83 22.12 3.45 6.52
N VAL A 84 20.82 3.67 6.45
CA VAL A 84 19.87 2.90 5.63
C VAL A 84 19.08 3.86 4.77
N ASP A 85 19.02 3.60 3.48
CA ASP A 85 18.17 4.30 2.54
C ASP A 85 16.90 3.44 2.33
N PRO A 86 15.74 3.80 2.91
CA PRO A 86 14.52 3.00 2.84
C PRO A 86 14.12 2.69 1.40
N MET A 87 14.38 3.65 0.50
CA MET A 87 14.05 3.53 -0.91
C MET A 87 14.87 2.48 -1.67
N LYS A 88 16.02 2.13 -1.13
CA LYS A 88 16.88 1.12 -1.75
C LYS A 88 16.73 -0.25 -1.13
N VAL A 89 16.33 -0.31 0.13
CA VAL A 89 16.28 -1.58 0.86
C VAL A 89 14.90 -2.21 0.81
N VAL A 90 13.83 -1.41 0.84
CA VAL A 90 12.47 -1.94 0.74
C VAL A 90 12.22 -2.50 -0.66
N THR A 91 11.84 -3.76 -0.73
CA THR A 91 11.59 -4.46 -2.00
C THR A 91 10.10 -4.64 -2.24
N LYS A 92 9.37 -5.11 -1.24
CA LYS A 92 7.93 -5.36 -1.28
C LYS A 92 7.28 -4.91 0.00
N ILE A 93 6.01 -4.56 -0.11
CA ILE A 93 5.16 -4.18 1.00
C ILE A 93 3.86 -4.96 0.88
N ALA A 94 3.38 -5.54 1.98
CA ALA A 94 2.01 -6.00 2.10
C ALA A 94 1.35 -5.26 3.25
N PHE A 95 0.04 -5.02 3.16
CA PHE A 95 -0.68 -4.31 4.19
C PHE A 95 -2.11 -4.82 4.35
N GLY A 96 -2.62 -4.74 5.57
CA GLY A 96 -4.02 -4.95 5.91
C GLY A 96 -4.50 -3.83 6.82
N LEU A 97 -5.52 -3.09 6.40
CA LEU A 97 -6.03 -1.89 7.08
C LEU A 97 -7.49 -2.07 7.46
N LYS A 98 -7.89 -1.46 8.58
CA LYS A 98 -9.26 -1.43 9.10
C LYS A 98 -9.61 -0.01 9.57
N GLY A 99 -10.88 0.32 9.50
CA GLY A 99 -11.36 1.65 9.89
C GLY A 99 -10.91 2.75 8.93
N ILE A 100 -10.85 2.46 7.64
CA ILE A 100 -10.50 3.44 6.62
C ILE A 100 -11.56 4.55 6.62
N GLY A 101 -11.07 5.79 6.67
CA GLY A 101 -11.94 6.97 6.85
C GLY A 101 -12.09 7.43 8.30
N ASN A 102 -11.64 6.65 9.28
CA ASN A 102 -11.52 7.10 10.66
C ASN A 102 -10.27 7.97 10.85
N ALA A 103 -10.25 8.76 11.94
CA ALA A 103 -9.11 9.61 12.27
C ALA A 103 -7.81 8.81 12.54
N ASN A 104 -7.95 7.60 13.10
CA ASN A 104 -6.85 6.69 13.42
C ASN A 104 -7.24 5.29 12.94
N PRO A 105 -6.91 4.90 11.72
CA PRO A 105 -7.14 3.54 11.24
C PRO A 105 -6.21 2.56 11.95
N ASP A 106 -6.68 1.35 12.18
CA ASP A 106 -5.85 0.22 12.61
C ASP A 106 -5.25 -0.49 11.39
N GLY A 107 -4.09 -1.10 11.56
CA GLY A 107 -3.52 -1.86 10.47
C GLY A 107 -2.19 -2.53 10.76
N VAL A 108 -1.83 -3.38 9.81
CA VAL A 108 -0.56 -4.10 9.77
C VAL A 108 0.10 -3.85 8.42
N ILE A 109 1.39 -3.55 8.45
CA ILE A 109 2.23 -3.41 7.27
C ILE A 109 3.42 -4.36 7.44
N VAL A 110 3.69 -5.13 6.40
CA VAL A 110 4.85 -6.03 6.28
C VAL A 110 5.76 -5.45 5.21
N ALA A 111 7.01 -5.15 5.55
CA ALA A 111 7.98 -4.57 4.63
C ALA A 111 9.18 -5.50 4.48
N HIS A 112 9.47 -5.89 3.25
CA HIS A 112 10.59 -6.80 2.91
C HIS A 112 11.82 -6.05 2.45
N GLY A 113 13.00 -6.68 2.64
CA GLY A 113 14.31 -6.12 2.29
C GLY A 113 14.92 -5.23 3.36
N VAL A 114 14.24 -5.06 4.48
CA VAL A 114 14.62 -4.14 5.57
C VAL A 114 15.70 -4.77 6.45
N PRO A 115 16.92 -4.23 6.53
CA PRO A 115 18.03 -4.85 7.26
C PRO A 115 17.88 -4.68 8.78
N LYS A 116 17.45 -5.74 9.49
CA LYS A 116 17.19 -5.77 10.94
C LYS A 116 18.35 -5.18 11.75
N ALA A 117 19.56 -5.68 11.56
CA ALA A 117 20.71 -5.28 12.38
C ALA A 117 20.98 -3.76 12.31
N LYS A 118 20.89 -3.17 11.12
CA LYS A 118 21.11 -1.73 10.94
C LYS A 118 20.00 -0.89 11.55
N LEU A 119 18.74 -1.31 11.38
CA LEU A 119 17.62 -0.55 11.94
C LEU A 119 17.53 -0.66 13.45
N VAL A 120 17.79 -1.83 14.03
CA VAL A 120 17.85 -1.99 15.50
C VAL A 120 18.91 -1.07 16.09
N ALA A 121 20.13 -1.07 15.52
CA ALA A 121 21.20 -0.17 15.96
C ALA A 121 20.83 1.32 15.80
N CYS A 122 20.08 1.66 14.75
CA CYS A 122 19.57 3.01 14.56
C CYS A 122 18.56 3.40 15.64
N PHE A 123 17.59 2.56 15.89
CA PHE A 123 16.58 2.81 16.92
C PHE A 123 17.18 2.98 18.31
N ASP A 124 18.25 2.22 18.63
CA ASP A 124 18.99 2.41 19.89
C ASP A 124 19.64 3.80 19.98
N LYS A 125 20.16 4.32 18.88
CA LYS A 125 20.69 5.69 18.82
C LYS A 125 19.59 6.74 18.97
N MET A 126 18.47 6.55 18.28
CA MET A 126 17.34 7.48 18.30
C MET A 126 16.69 7.57 19.67
N THR A 127 16.53 6.43 20.35
CA THR A 127 15.98 6.35 21.72
C THR A 127 16.89 7.09 22.74
N LYS A 128 18.21 6.96 22.59
CA LYS A 128 19.18 7.64 23.46
C LYS A 128 19.21 9.16 23.24
N ASN A 129 19.05 9.60 22.01
CA ASN A 129 19.24 11.00 21.64
C ASN A 129 17.96 11.85 21.73
N LYS A 130 16.79 11.26 21.98
CA LYS A 130 15.47 11.92 21.97
C LYS A 130 15.26 12.80 20.73
N SER A 131 15.92 12.48 19.61
CA SER A 131 16.13 13.38 18.46
C SER A 131 14.88 13.57 17.60
N MET A 132 13.82 12.78 17.79
CA MET A 132 12.65 12.82 16.91
C MET A 132 11.38 13.43 17.53
N GLY A 133 11.44 14.01 18.70
CA GLY A 133 10.27 14.65 19.34
C GLY A 133 9.08 13.71 19.60
N ASN A 134 9.27 12.41 19.41
CA ASN A 134 8.29 11.37 19.66
C ASN A 134 8.68 10.59 20.94
N ASP A 135 7.67 10.14 21.68
CA ASP A 135 7.90 9.18 22.75
C ASP A 135 8.23 7.83 22.14
N ILE A 136 9.50 7.47 22.14
CA ILE A 136 9.99 6.19 21.66
C ILE A 136 10.32 5.32 22.87
N THR A 137 9.65 4.19 22.99
CA THR A 137 9.92 3.20 24.03
C THR A 137 10.30 1.87 23.40
N ARG A 138 11.18 1.14 24.07
CA ARG A 138 11.60 -0.20 23.66
C ARG A 138 11.17 -1.23 24.70
N ASP A 139 10.53 -2.30 24.24
CA ASP A 139 10.15 -3.44 25.07
C ASP A 139 10.64 -4.74 24.41
N GLY A 140 11.82 -5.18 24.82
CA GLY A 140 12.56 -6.27 24.19
C GLY A 140 12.92 -5.93 22.73
N ASP A 141 12.42 -6.74 21.78
CA ASP A 141 12.64 -6.56 20.33
C ASP A 141 11.59 -5.64 19.69
N VAL A 142 10.64 -5.12 20.45
CA VAL A 142 9.57 -4.25 19.95
C VAL A 142 9.92 -2.80 20.24
N LEU A 143 9.79 -1.96 19.21
CA LEU A 143 9.85 -0.52 19.32
C LEU A 143 8.44 0.05 19.26
N ILE A 144 8.07 0.90 20.20
CA ILE A 144 6.78 1.59 20.23
C ILE A 144 7.02 3.08 20.09
N VAL A 145 6.38 3.69 19.12
CA VAL A 145 6.46 5.11 18.81
C VAL A 145 5.08 5.74 19.01
N LYS A 146 4.97 6.63 20.00
CA LYS A 146 3.77 7.45 20.17
C LYS A 146 3.91 8.71 19.34
N GLN A 147 2.95 8.96 18.48
CA GLN A 147 2.92 10.14 17.62
C GLN A 147 1.99 11.22 18.19
N PRO A 148 2.19 12.49 17.82
CA PRO A 148 1.24 13.55 18.13
C PRO A 148 -0.16 13.19 17.63
N GLY A 149 -1.19 13.38 18.49
CA GLY A 149 -2.58 13.05 18.17
C GLY A 149 -2.99 11.61 18.53
N ASN A 150 -2.30 11.01 19.52
CA ASN A 150 -2.59 9.68 20.09
C ASN A 150 -2.48 8.49 19.10
N SER A 151 -1.83 8.67 17.97
CA SER A 151 -1.51 7.58 17.08
C SER A 151 -0.28 6.84 17.61
N THR A 152 -0.39 5.53 17.72
CA THR A 152 0.72 4.67 18.17
C THR A 152 1.12 3.74 17.02
N VAL A 153 2.43 3.50 16.92
CA VAL A 153 3.02 2.57 15.96
C VAL A 153 3.94 1.62 16.72
N ALA A 154 3.74 0.33 16.57
CA ALA A 154 4.66 -0.69 17.06
C ALA A 154 5.44 -1.26 15.86
N PHE A 155 6.71 -1.51 16.08
CA PHE A 155 7.65 -2.02 15.09
C PHE A 155 8.40 -3.22 15.63
N ALA A 156 8.50 -4.29 14.84
CA ALA A 156 9.28 -5.48 15.15
C ALA A 156 9.83 -6.11 13.87
N PHE A 157 10.67 -7.11 14.00
CA PHE A 157 11.14 -7.93 12.90
C PHE A 157 10.63 -9.36 13.01
N VAL A 158 10.16 -9.91 11.90
CA VAL A 158 9.77 -11.33 11.79
C VAL A 158 11.02 -12.19 11.52
N ASP A 159 11.92 -11.65 10.70
CA ASP A 159 13.21 -12.24 10.36
C ASP A 159 14.27 -11.14 10.14
N ASP A 160 15.44 -11.47 9.60
CA ASP A 160 16.55 -10.52 9.40
C ASP A 160 16.30 -9.45 8.32
N SER A 161 15.24 -9.60 7.53
CA SER A 161 14.94 -8.74 6.38
C SER A 161 13.47 -8.34 6.27
N THR A 162 12.61 -8.83 7.16
CA THR A 162 11.17 -8.55 7.15
C THR A 162 10.77 -7.77 8.39
N ALA A 163 10.36 -6.54 8.18
CA ALA A 163 9.84 -5.66 9.23
C ALA A 163 8.32 -5.77 9.31
N LEU A 164 7.81 -5.82 10.53
CA LEU A 164 6.40 -5.80 10.86
C LEU A 164 6.09 -4.48 11.55
N ILE A 165 5.08 -3.77 11.05
CA ILE A 165 4.63 -2.48 11.58
C ILE A 165 3.14 -2.61 11.89
N VAL A 166 2.76 -2.36 13.12
CA VAL A 166 1.36 -2.34 13.57
C VAL A 166 1.00 -0.92 13.94
N VAL A 167 -0.12 -0.43 13.43
CA VAL A 167 -0.62 0.92 13.69
C VAL A 167 -1.97 0.87 14.39
N GLY A 168 -2.27 1.90 15.19
CA GLY A 168 -3.54 2.06 15.86
C GLY A 168 -3.62 1.35 17.21
N THR A 169 -4.81 0.83 17.55
CA THR A 169 -5.11 0.28 18.88
C THR A 169 -4.31 -0.97 19.22
N GLN A 170 -3.91 -1.76 18.20
CA GLN A 170 -3.09 -2.96 18.34
C GLN A 170 -1.59 -2.67 18.37
N ALA A 171 -1.18 -1.41 18.28
CA ALA A 171 0.23 -1.01 18.30
C ALA A 171 0.85 -1.08 19.72
N THR A 172 0.83 -2.29 20.28
CA THR A 172 1.39 -2.65 21.59
C THR A 172 2.35 -3.82 21.45
N THR A 173 3.20 -4.06 22.45
CA THR A 173 4.08 -5.24 22.46
C THR A 173 3.29 -6.55 22.34
N ALA A 174 2.17 -6.67 23.04
CA ALA A 174 1.32 -7.86 22.97
C ALA A 174 0.68 -8.00 21.57
N GLY A 175 0.15 -6.90 21.02
CA GLY A 175 -0.50 -6.89 19.72
C GLY A 175 0.45 -7.28 18.59
N ILE A 176 1.62 -6.65 18.49
CA ILE A 176 2.59 -6.99 17.43
C ILE A 176 3.13 -8.42 17.56
N LYS A 177 3.32 -8.95 18.78
CA LYS A 177 3.70 -10.34 19.00
C LYS A 177 2.59 -11.33 18.61
N ALA A 178 1.32 -10.95 18.81
CA ALA A 178 0.18 -11.77 18.36
C ALA A 178 0.11 -11.81 16.82
N VAL A 179 0.29 -10.68 16.16
CA VAL A 179 0.37 -10.60 14.69
C VAL A 179 1.53 -11.44 14.16
N ALA A 180 2.72 -11.33 14.74
CA ALA A 180 3.90 -12.10 14.35
C ALA A 180 3.70 -13.64 14.48
N LYS A 181 2.83 -14.07 15.41
CA LYS A 181 2.44 -15.49 15.57
C LYS A 181 1.38 -15.94 14.58
N GLY A 182 0.76 -15.03 13.82
CA GLY A 182 -0.29 -15.36 12.86
C GLY A 182 -1.60 -15.87 13.50
N THR A 183 -1.92 -15.46 14.73
CA THR A 183 -3.10 -15.95 15.49
C THR A 183 -4.44 -15.52 14.89
N SER A 184 -4.47 -14.46 14.11
CA SER A 184 -5.67 -13.94 13.43
C SER A 184 -5.37 -13.64 11.96
N ALA A 185 -4.80 -14.63 11.29
CA ALA A 185 -4.24 -14.47 9.96
C ALA A 185 -5.32 -14.47 8.87
N LEU A 186 -5.18 -13.56 7.93
CA LEU A 186 -6.07 -13.39 6.78
C LEU A 186 -6.21 -14.66 5.92
N LYS A 187 -5.16 -15.49 5.87
CA LYS A 187 -5.18 -16.77 5.15
C LYS A 187 -6.26 -17.75 5.64
N THR A 188 -6.82 -17.55 6.84
CA THR A 188 -7.91 -18.38 7.36
C THR A 188 -9.29 -17.97 6.82
N SER A 189 -9.40 -16.82 6.15
CA SER A 189 -10.64 -16.35 5.52
C SER A 189 -10.82 -16.97 4.14
N ALA A 190 -11.72 -17.96 4.00
CA ALA A 190 -11.99 -18.60 2.71
C ALA A 190 -12.46 -17.60 1.64
N ALA A 191 -13.30 -16.63 2.04
CA ALA A 191 -13.79 -15.58 1.14
C ALA A 191 -12.65 -14.71 0.59
N PHE A 192 -11.70 -14.33 1.46
CA PHE A 192 -10.53 -13.57 1.05
C PHE A 192 -9.63 -14.38 0.12
N VAL A 193 -9.34 -15.64 0.48
CA VAL A 193 -8.46 -16.53 -0.32
C VAL A 193 -9.04 -16.75 -1.73
N ASP A 194 -10.37 -16.84 -1.89
CA ASP A 194 -10.99 -16.92 -3.22
C ASP A 194 -10.72 -15.67 -4.07
N LEU A 195 -10.87 -14.47 -3.49
CA LEU A 195 -10.59 -13.21 -4.19
C LEU A 195 -9.10 -13.06 -4.51
N HIS A 196 -8.23 -13.43 -3.56
CA HIS A 196 -6.79 -13.35 -3.72
C HIS A 196 -6.29 -14.26 -4.87
N LYS A 197 -6.84 -15.46 -5.02
CA LYS A 197 -6.54 -16.37 -6.13
C LYS A 197 -6.91 -15.80 -7.51
N LYS A 198 -7.90 -14.92 -7.56
CA LYS A 198 -8.36 -14.25 -8.78
C LYS A 198 -7.64 -12.94 -9.08
N THR A 199 -6.81 -12.48 -8.14
CA THR A 199 -6.03 -11.25 -8.24
C THR A 199 -4.62 -11.57 -8.71
N ASN A 200 -4.08 -10.82 -9.68
CA ASN A 200 -2.69 -10.97 -10.08
C ASN A 200 -1.75 -10.28 -9.08
N THR A 201 -1.26 -11.05 -8.13
CA THR A 201 -0.37 -10.55 -7.06
C THR A 201 1.08 -10.33 -7.50
N ASN A 202 1.41 -10.62 -8.77
CA ASN A 202 2.72 -10.33 -9.36
C ASN A 202 2.78 -8.95 -10.03
N ASP A 203 1.65 -8.27 -10.15
CA ASP A 203 1.61 -6.89 -10.64
C ASP A 203 2.22 -5.92 -9.62
N THR A 204 2.53 -4.72 -10.08
CA THR A 204 3.15 -3.68 -9.25
C THR A 204 2.37 -3.38 -7.98
N LEU A 205 1.05 -3.34 -8.10
CA LEU A 205 0.12 -3.17 -6.98
C LEU A 205 -1.04 -4.15 -7.14
N TRP A 206 -1.44 -4.80 -6.06
CA TRP A 206 -2.72 -5.51 -5.99
C TRP A 206 -3.47 -5.10 -4.74
N MET A 207 -4.80 -5.17 -4.78
CA MET A 207 -5.65 -4.77 -3.66
C MET A 207 -6.94 -5.58 -3.65
N ILE A 208 -7.43 -5.86 -2.45
CA ILE A 208 -8.74 -6.45 -2.18
C ILE A 208 -9.40 -5.63 -1.08
N MET A 209 -10.58 -5.11 -1.35
CA MET A 209 -11.39 -4.33 -0.43
C MET A 209 -12.69 -5.05 -0.13
N ASN A 210 -13.00 -5.21 1.14
CA ASN A 210 -14.26 -5.82 1.60
C ASN A 210 -15.42 -4.85 1.37
N GLY A 211 -16.57 -5.38 0.93
CA GLY A 211 -17.77 -4.59 0.70
C GLY A 211 -18.36 -3.89 1.92
N ASN A 212 -17.95 -4.29 3.13
CA ASN A 212 -18.32 -3.63 4.38
C ASN A 212 -17.50 -2.35 4.66
N SER A 213 -16.51 -2.02 3.83
CA SER A 213 -15.73 -0.81 4.01
C SER A 213 -16.59 0.44 3.80
N LYS A 214 -16.44 1.42 4.68
CA LYS A 214 -17.10 2.73 4.55
C LYS A 214 -16.76 3.47 3.25
N ALA A 215 -15.70 3.06 2.57
CA ALA A 215 -15.36 3.60 1.25
C ALA A 215 -16.48 3.38 0.21
N PHE A 216 -17.38 2.42 0.46
CA PHE A 216 -18.52 2.13 -0.42
C PHE A 216 -19.85 2.78 0.01
N ASP A 217 -19.88 3.57 1.07
CA ASP A 217 -21.11 4.19 1.56
C ASP A 217 -21.79 5.07 0.49
N GLN A 218 -21.00 5.80 -0.29
CA GLN A 218 -21.52 6.62 -1.39
C GLN A 218 -22.14 5.77 -2.51
N LEU A 219 -21.55 4.61 -2.83
CA LEU A 219 -22.12 3.67 -3.80
C LEU A 219 -23.40 3.04 -3.26
N GLY A 220 -23.45 2.77 -1.95
CA GLY A 220 -24.64 2.29 -1.26
C GLY A 220 -25.83 3.27 -1.39
N ALA A 221 -25.60 4.57 -1.32
CA ALA A 221 -26.62 5.59 -1.56
C ALA A 221 -27.16 5.57 -3.00
N MET A 222 -26.39 5.09 -3.97
CA MET A 222 -26.80 4.87 -5.37
C MET A 222 -27.43 3.48 -5.59
N GLY A 223 -27.65 2.69 -4.54
CA GLY A 223 -28.19 1.33 -4.63
C GLY A 223 -27.15 0.28 -5.04
N ILE A 224 -25.87 0.64 -5.17
CA ILE A 224 -24.79 -0.27 -5.57
C ILE A 224 -24.08 -0.77 -4.31
N LYS A 225 -24.23 -2.05 -3.99
CA LYS A 225 -23.63 -2.68 -2.80
C LYS A 225 -22.68 -3.81 -3.21
N PRO A 226 -21.42 -3.52 -3.51
CA PRO A 226 -20.45 -4.55 -3.84
C PRO A 226 -20.17 -5.43 -2.60
N LYS A 227 -19.97 -6.73 -2.82
CA LYS A 227 -19.42 -7.63 -1.78
C LYS A 227 -17.92 -7.45 -1.62
N ALA A 228 -17.23 -7.12 -2.69
CA ALA A 228 -15.81 -6.81 -2.69
C ALA A 228 -15.43 -6.03 -3.94
N VAL A 229 -14.35 -5.28 -3.85
CA VAL A 229 -13.62 -4.75 -5.01
C VAL A 229 -12.20 -5.27 -4.93
N TYR A 230 -11.69 -5.84 -6.01
CA TYR A 230 -10.36 -6.41 -6.02
C TYR A 230 -9.73 -6.33 -7.41
N GLY A 231 -8.42 -6.40 -7.47
CA GLY A 231 -7.72 -6.34 -8.73
C GLY A 231 -6.26 -5.98 -8.58
N SER A 232 -5.64 -5.70 -9.71
CA SER A 232 -4.22 -5.38 -9.78
C SER A 232 -3.93 -4.29 -10.80
N LEU A 233 -2.83 -3.61 -10.58
CA LEU A 233 -2.30 -2.55 -11.41
C LEU A 233 -0.83 -2.85 -11.72
N ASN A 234 -0.53 -3.04 -12.99
CA ASN A 234 0.85 -3.15 -13.46
C ASN A 234 1.32 -1.78 -13.98
N ILE A 235 2.44 -1.30 -13.45
CA ILE A 235 3.04 -0.02 -13.84
C ILE A 235 4.52 -0.29 -14.14
N THR A 236 4.80 -0.96 -15.23
CA THR A 236 6.18 -1.15 -15.72
C THR A 236 6.51 -0.13 -16.80
N LYS A 237 6.40 -0.51 -18.07
CA LYS A 237 6.52 0.37 -19.22
C LYS A 237 5.20 1.09 -19.49
N ASP A 238 4.13 0.32 -19.56
CA ASP A 238 2.76 0.78 -19.76
C ASP A 238 1.98 0.59 -18.45
N LEU A 239 0.81 1.22 -18.35
CA LEU A 239 -0.10 1.00 -17.24
C LEU A 239 -1.18 0.03 -17.68
N SER A 240 -1.39 -1.05 -16.93
CA SER A 240 -2.53 -1.94 -17.12
C SER A 240 -3.24 -2.18 -15.79
N LEU A 241 -4.55 -2.02 -15.79
CA LEU A 241 -5.45 -2.24 -14.66
C LEU A 241 -6.39 -3.41 -14.98
N ASP A 242 -6.48 -4.38 -14.07
CA ASP A 242 -7.53 -5.38 -13.98
C ASP A 242 -8.29 -5.14 -12.67
N LEU A 243 -9.46 -4.52 -12.74
CA LEU A 243 -10.31 -4.25 -11.59
C LEU A 243 -11.57 -5.12 -11.68
N ARG A 244 -11.96 -5.72 -10.57
CA ARG A 244 -13.17 -6.54 -10.45
C ARG A 244 -14.02 -6.06 -9.30
N VAL A 245 -15.32 -6.02 -9.52
CA VAL A 245 -16.32 -5.68 -8.53
C VAL A 245 -17.23 -6.90 -8.38
N ARG A 246 -17.18 -7.54 -7.20
CA ARG A 246 -18.01 -8.68 -6.83
C ARG A 246 -19.37 -8.21 -6.34
N PHE A 247 -20.43 -8.74 -6.91
CA PHE A 247 -21.82 -8.50 -6.51
C PHE A 247 -22.45 -9.74 -5.85
N ASN A 248 -23.74 -9.63 -5.48
CA ASN A 248 -24.48 -10.74 -4.88
C ASN A 248 -24.89 -11.80 -5.90
N SER A 249 -25.09 -11.41 -7.16
CA SER A 249 -25.53 -12.30 -8.24
C SER A 249 -24.85 -11.97 -9.58
N ALA A 250 -24.91 -12.95 -10.50
CA ALA A 250 -24.48 -12.78 -11.86
C ALA A 250 -25.35 -11.76 -12.64
N ASP A 251 -26.64 -11.71 -12.33
CA ASP A 251 -27.57 -10.76 -12.98
C ASP A 251 -27.26 -9.33 -12.58
N GLU A 252 -26.95 -9.08 -11.30
CA GLU A 252 -26.53 -7.77 -10.82
C GLU A 252 -25.24 -7.32 -11.51
N ALA A 253 -24.23 -8.20 -11.58
CA ALA A 253 -22.99 -7.94 -12.30
C ALA A 253 -23.22 -7.63 -13.78
N LYS A 254 -24.08 -8.39 -14.46
CA LYS A 254 -24.41 -8.21 -15.89
C LYS A 254 -25.12 -6.88 -16.13
N ASN A 255 -26.10 -6.52 -15.31
CA ASN A 255 -26.85 -5.27 -15.44
C ASN A 255 -25.95 -4.07 -15.29
N LEU A 256 -25.08 -4.06 -14.26
CA LEU A 256 -24.12 -2.99 -14.05
C LEU A 256 -23.03 -2.95 -15.13
N THR A 257 -22.62 -4.10 -15.66
CA THR A 257 -21.71 -4.18 -16.82
C THR A 257 -22.31 -3.47 -18.04
N THR A 258 -23.57 -3.74 -18.36
CA THR A 258 -24.25 -3.11 -19.51
C THR A 258 -24.37 -1.59 -19.35
N MET A 259 -24.73 -1.14 -18.14
CA MET A 259 -24.77 0.29 -17.82
C MET A 259 -23.39 0.94 -17.97
N MET A 260 -22.36 0.32 -17.41
CA MET A 260 -20.99 0.82 -17.45
C MET A 260 -20.44 0.85 -18.87
N GLN A 261 -20.69 -0.18 -19.71
CA GLN A 261 -20.30 -0.21 -21.11
C GLN A 261 -20.88 0.98 -21.89
N THR A 262 -22.11 1.37 -21.59
CA THR A 262 -22.75 2.51 -22.22
C THR A 262 -22.09 3.83 -21.83
N GLN A 263 -21.82 4.01 -20.55
CA GLN A 263 -21.17 5.22 -20.03
C GLN A 263 -19.71 5.35 -20.50
N MET A 264 -19.01 4.23 -20.60
CA MET A 264 -17.59 4.21 -20.98
C MET A 264 -17.34 4.45 -22.47
N LYS A 265 -18.37 4.38 -23.34
CA LYS A 265 -18.22 4.69 -24.78
C LYS A 265 -17.59 6.05 -25.03
N ALA A 266 -17.99 7.08 -24.28
CA ALA A 266 -17.42 8.43 -24.40
C ALA A 266 -15.95 8.52 -23.94
N ALA A 267 -15.53 7.63 -23.04
CA ALA A 267 -14.18 7.65 -22.46
C ALA A 267 -13.17 6.79 -23.27
N THR A 268 -13.62 6.01 -24.26
CA THR A 268 -12.73 5.10 -25.01
C THR A 268 -11.55 5.80 -25.67
N ALA A 269 -11.72 7.05 -26.13
CA ALA A 269 -10.65 7.83 -26.73
C ALA A 269 -9.49 8.17 -25.77
N MET A 270 -9.76 8.15 -24.46
CA MET A 270 -8.76 8.47 -23.43
C MET A 270 -7.82 7.30 -23.15
N PHE A 271 -8.17 6.07 -23.55
CA PHE A 271 -7.42 4.86 -23.27
C PHE A 271 -6.92 4.20 -24.55
N ASP A 272 -5.85 3.42 -24.49
CA ASP A 272 -5.46 2.56 -25.63
C ASP A 272 -6.37 1.34 -25.70
N LYS A 273 -6.77 0.84 -24.52
CA LYS A 273 -7.77 -0.22 -24.42
C LYS A 273 -8.58 -0.02 -23.14
N ILE A 274 -9.89 -0.15 -23.28
CA ILE A 274 -10.81 -0.29 -22.16
C ILE A 274 -11.83 -1.35 -22.48
N ALA A 275 -12.06 -2.27 -21.56
CA ALA A 275 -13.05 -3.33 -21.70
C ALA A 275 -13.79 -3.50 -20.37
N VAL A 276 -15.10 -3.62 -20.46
CA VAL A 276 -15.97 -3.96 -19.33
C VAL A 276 -16.72 -5.23 -19.68
N SER A 277 -16.69 -6.22 -18.81
CA SER A 277 -17.34 -7.52 -19.03
C SER A 277 -17.87 -8.08 -17.70
N ALA A 278 -18.83 -8.99 -17.78
CA ALA A 278 -19.30 -9.78 -16.63
C ALA A 278 -18.64 -11.17 -16.66
N ASP A 279 -18.25 -11.67 -15.48
CA ASP A 279 -17.69 -13.00 -15.27
C ASP A 279 -18.33 -13.59 -13.99
N GLY A 280 -19.42 -14.33 -14.14
CA GLY A 280 -20.26 -14.74 -13.02
C GLY A 280 -20.79 -13.54 -12.25
N ALA A 281 -20.57 -13.51 -10.95
CA ALA A 281 -20.96 -12.39 -10.08
C ALA A 281 -19.95 -11.22 -10.08
N ASP A 282 -18.93 -11.25 -10.93
CA ASP A 282 -17.94 -10.18 -11.05
C ASP A 282 -18.19 -9.32 -12.28
N MET A 283 -18.22 -8.00 -12.12
CA MET A 283 -17.98 -7.06 -13.19
C MET A 283 -16.48 -6.80 -13.28
N LYS A 284 -15.91 -7.02 -14.44
CA LYS A 284 -14.49 -6.79 -14.72
C LYS A 284 -14.30 -5.54 -15.57
N VAL A 285 -13.36 -4.69 -15.17
CA VAL A 285 -12.90 -3.52 -15.92
C VAL A 285 -11.41 -3.69 -16.19
N ALA A 286 -11.05 -3.77 -17.48
CA ALA A 286 -9.66 -3.84 -17.91
C ALA A 286 -9.30 -2.57 -18.66
N ILE A 287 -8.22 -1.91 -18.25
CA ILE A 287 -7.72 -0.66 -18.85
C ILE A 287 -6.26 -0.84 -19.23
N MET A 288 -5.87 -0.31 -20.38
CA MET A 288 -4.48 -0.19 -20.78
C MET A 288 -4.18 1.22 -21.28
N LEU A 289 -3.05 1.76 -20.84
CA LEU A 289 -2.49 3.03 -21.28
C LEU A 289 -1.01 2.80 -21.61
N THR A 290 -0.62 3.15 -22.82
CA THR A 290 0.80 3.23 -23.16
C THR A 290 1.48 4.38 -22.42
N ASP A 291 2.79 4.28 -22.21
CA ASP A 291 3.58 5.33 -21.60
C ASP A 291 3.39 6.70 -22.27
N ALA A 292 3.29 6.70 -23.61
CA ALA A 292 3.06 7.94 -24.37
C ALA A 292 1.71 8.59 -24.01
N LYS A 293 0.64 7.78 -23.96
CA LYS A 293 -0.70 8.27 -23.64
C LYS A 293 -0.84 8.67 -22.19
N LEU A 294 -0.25 7.90 -21.29
CA LEU A 294 -0.17 8.23 -19.86
C LEU A 294 0.50 9.59 -19.64
N LYS A 295 1.66 9.84 -20.28
CA LYS A 295 2.35 11.14 -20.23
C LYS A 295 1.50 12.28 -20.80
N GLY A 296 0.75 12.01 -21.89
CA GLY A 296 -0.18 12.98 -22.46
C GLY A 296 -1.29 13.37 -21.51
N LEU A 297 -1.97 12.38 -20.90
CA LEU A 297 -3.02 12.60 -19.90
C LEU A 297 -2.49 13.35 -18.67
N MET A 298 -1.32 12.99 -18.18
CA MET A 298 -0.72 13.65 -17.02
C MET A 298 -0.32 15.10 -17.30
N LYS A 299 0.12 15.44 -18.52
CA LYS A 299 0.34 16.84 -18.92
C LYS A 299 -0.98 17.62 -18.96
N GLN A 300 -2.05 17.01 -19.43
CA GLN A 300 -3.36 17.64 -19.52
C GLN A 300 -4.01 17.85 -18.14
N PHE A 301 -3.91 16.86 -17.25
CA PHE A 301 -4.54 16.89 -15.93
C PHE A 301 -3.58 17.27 -14.80
N GLY A 302 -2.27 17.17 -14.99
CA GLY A 302 -1.25 17.49 -13.98
C GLY A 302 -1.26 18.97 -13.56
N GLY A 303 -1.74 19.87 -14.43
CA GLY A 303 -2.00 21.25 -14.07
C GLY A 303 -3.15 21.44 -13.07
N ALA A 304 -4.08 20.48 -12.98
CA ALA A 304 -5.21 20.48 -12.05
C ALA A 304 -4.87 19.84 -10.68
N LEU A 305 -3.78 19.02 -10.61
CA LEU A 305 -3.33 18.37 -9.39
C LEU A 305 -2.35 19.21 -8.55
N GLY A 306 -2.16 20.46 -8.91
CA GLY A 306 -1.28 21.41 -8.23
C GLY A 306 0.08 21.51 -8.91
N LYS A 307 0.49 22.73 -9.23
CA LYS A 307 1.90 23.01 -9.53
C LYS A 307 2.71 22.63 -8.29
N PRO A 308 3.85 21.94 -8.44
CA PRO A 308 4.74 21.60 -7.34
C PRO A 308 5.30 22.85 -6.64
#